data_9fcba3854fa6d419cf9fa4331866ca61
#
_entry.id   9fcba3854fa6d419cf9fa4331866ca61
#
_cell.length_a   1.000
_cell.length_b   1.000
_cell.length_c   1.000
_cell.angle_alpha   90.00
_cell.angle_beta   90.00
_cell.angle_gamma   90.00
#
_symmetry.space_group_name_H-M   'P 1'
#
loop_
_entity.id
_entity.type
_entity.pdbx_description
1 polymer ?
#
loop_
_entity_poly.entity_id
_entity_poly.type
_entity_poly.pdbx_seq_one_letter_code
_entity_poly.pdbx_strand_id
1 'polypeptide(L)'
;MFCDLSPYQSRRCKEIIEGKVKNSENVRGLIEFIDAKFKTRAISAFYGAGRDSVWLKIALRFDKDAAKITDKKCIERYLARTPLYAKLNELKNFYISVESFESQIRTDLIQGAVEELLRNRNELLAPLKIWYIAAVSDAPVVFYFTRQDAARREGGGKIERLIRNFIEKARDAKYLSHMKFKLYFDSKEFVDLECGGNLFYYFK
;
A
#
# COMPACT_ATOMS: atom_id res chain seq x y z
N MET A 1 -7.82 -1.63 10.13
CA MET A 1 -8.43 -1.66 8.79
C MET A 1 -7.45 -0.95 7.87
N PHE A 2 -6.73 -1.68 7.04
CA PHE A 2 -5.81 -1.08 6.07
C PHE A 2 -6.65 -0.38 4.99
N CYS A 3 -6.46 0.91 4.85
CA CYS A 3 -7.21 1.73 3.90
C CYS A 3 -6.49 1.84 2.56
N ASP A 4 -6.15 0.70 1.95
CA ASP A 4 -5.45 0.68 0.67
C ASP A 4 -6.36 1.13 -0.48
N LEU A 5 -5.75 1.58 -1.57
CA LEU A 5 -6.48 1.82 -2.81
C LEU A 5 -7.00 0.50 -3.36
N SER A 6 -8.28 0.44 -3.70
CA SER A 6 -8.81 -0.74 -4.38
C SER A 6 -8.14 -0.92 -5.77
N PRO A 7 -8.18 -2.13 -6.36
CA PRO A 7 -7.63 -2.35 -7.70
C PRO A 7 -8.19 -1.39 -8.75
N TYR A 8 -9.47 -1.05 -8.65
CA TYR A 8 -10.09 -0.04 -9.51
C TYR A 8 -9.49 1.35 -9.31
N GLN A 9 -9.33 1.79 -8.05
CA GLN A 9 -8.78 3.10 -7.71
C GLN A 9 -7.31 3.21 -8.13
N SER A 10 -6.52 2.17 -7.91
CA SER A 10 -5.12 2.09 -8.33
C SER A 10 -5.01 2.19 -9.87
N ARG A 11 -5.81 1.42 -10.61
CA ARG A 11 -5.87 1.51 -12.07
C ARG A 11 -6.24 2.91 -12.53
N ARG A 12 -7.25 3.52 -11.93
CA ARG A 12 -7.70 4.88 -12.28
C ARG A 12 -6.60 5.92 -12.03
N CYS A 13 -5.84 5.80 -10.95
CA CYS A 13 -4.67 6.65 -10.70
C CYS A 13 -3.61 6.51 -11.81
N LYS A 14 -3.31 5.29 -12.27
CA LYS A 14 -2.38 5.06 -13.40
C LYS A 14 -2.86 5.78 -14.67
N GLU A 15 -4.13 5.61 -15.01
CA GLU A 15 -4.73 6.24 -16.19
C GLU A 15 -4.68 7.77 -16.14
N ILE A 16 -4.90 8.37 -14.96
CA ILE A 16 -4.80 9.81 -14.76
C ILE A 16 -3.34 10.28 -14.92
N ILE A 17 -2.38 9.59 -14.31
CA ILE A 17 -0.95 9.93 -14.40
C ILE A 17 -0.46 9.83 -15.85
N GLU A 18 -0.98 8.86 -16.61
CA GLU A 18 -0.65 8.66 -18.02
C GLU A 18 -1.42 9.59 -18.97
N GLY A 19 -2.29 10.45 -18.44
CA GLY A 19 -3.09 11.40 -19.23
C GLY A 19 -4.23 10.77 -20.04
N LYS A 20 -4.53 9.48 -19.80
CA LYS A 20 -5.59 8.75 -20.53
C LYS A 20 -6.99 9.16 -20.11
N VAL A 21 -7.16 9.58 -18.87
CA VAL A 21 -8.42 10.03 -18.30
C VAL A 21 -8.20 11.27 -17.44
N LYS A 22 -9.27 12.05 -17.26
CA LYS A 22 -9.25 13.26 -16.42
C LYS A 22 -10.17 13.07 -15.22
N ASN A 23 -9.85 13.75 -14.14
CA ASN A 23 -10.77 13.91 -13.01
C ASN A 23 -11.99 14.74 -13.42
N SER A 24 -13.14 14.47 -12.79
CA SER A 24 -14.29 15.36 -12.90
C SER A 24 -13.95 16.74 -12.33
N GLU A 25 -14.72 17.75 -12.69
CA GLU A 25 -14.49 19.14 -12.26
C GLU A 25 -14.49 19.28 -10.73
N ASN A 26 -15.44 18.63 -10.05
CA ASN A 26 -15.51 18.64 -8.58
C ASN A 26 -14.28 18.01 -7.92
N VAL A 27 -13.79 16.90 -8.46
CA VAL A 27 -12.58 16.24 -7.95
C VAL A 27 -11.36 17.11 -8.25
N ARG A 28 -11.28 17.75 -9.41
CA ARG A 28 -10.18 18.64 -9.78
C ARG A 28 -10.07 19.83 -8.82
N GLY A 29 -11.17 20.52 -8.52
CA GLY A 29 -11.16 21.62 -7.55
C GLY A 29 -10.72 21.19 -6.15
N LEU A 30 -11.14 20.01 -5.70
CA LEU A 30 -10.68 19.45 -4.43
C LEU A 30 -9.18 19.17 -4.44
N ILE A 31 -8.65 18.58 -5.51
CA ILE A 31 -7.21 18.30 -5.66
C ILE A 31 -6.39 19.59 -5.64
N GLU A 32 -6.81 20.60 -6.41
CA GLU A 32 -6.14 21.91 -6.45
C GLU A 32 -6.11 22.56 -5.07
N PHE A 33 -7.20 22.49 -4.31
CA PHE A 33 -7.25 22.96 -2.93
C PHE A 33 -6.24 22.20 -2.04
N ILE A 34 -6.22 20.85 -2.10
CA ILE A 34 -5.33 20.01 -1.29
C ILE A 34 -3.87 20.33 -1.63
N ASP A 35 -3.52 20.38 -2.90
CA ASP A 35 -2.16 20.63 -3.36
C ASP A 35 -1.68 22.04 -2.98
N ALA A 36 -2.55 23.04 -3.11
CA ALA A 36 -2.21 24.40 -2.69
C ALA A 36 -2.02 24.52 -1.17
N LYS A 37 -2.93 23.87 -0.38
CA LYS A 37 -2.93 23.96 1.07
C LYS A 37 -1.78 23.20 1.72
N PHE A 38 -1.54 21.96 1.28
CA PHE A 38 -0.59 21.05 1.91
C PHE A 38 0.73 20.88 1.16
N LYS A 39 0.89 21.54 0.00
CA LYS A 39 2.05 21.39 -0.87
C LYS A 39 2.32 19.93 -1.25
N THR A 40 1.28 19.26 -1.69
CA THR A 40 1.27 17.85 -2.09
C THR A 40 1.15 17.68 -3.60
N ARG A 41 1.02 16.43 -4.06
CA ARG A 41 0.68 16.06 -5.43
C ARG A 41 -0.43 15.02 -5.38
N ALA A 42 -1.67 15.50 -5.30
CA ALA A 42 -2.82 14.63 -5.34
C ALA A 42 -3.10 14.16 -6.78
N ILE A 43 -3.44 12.90 -6.94
CA ILE A 43 -3.79 12.31 -8.23
C ILE A 43 -5.29 12.35 -8.44
N SER A 44 -6.04 11.92 -7.43
CA SER A 44 -7.49 11.79 -7.48
C SER A 44 -8.10 11.77 -6.08
N ALA A 45 -9.41 11.90 -6.05
CA ALA A 45 -10.20 11.64 -4.87
C ALA A 45 -11.38 10.73 -5.25
N PHE A 46 -11.62 9.74 -4.40
CA PHE A 46 -12.69 8.76 -4.56
C PHE A 46 -13.63 8.89 -3.38
N TYR A 47 -14.91 8.89 -3.63
CA TYR A 47 -15.93 8.97 -2.60
C TYR A 47 -16.99 7.89 -2.81
N GLY A 48 -17.58 7.49 -1.71
CA GLY A 48 -18.67 6.53 -1.71
C GLY A 48 -19.49 6.65 -0.44
N ALA A 49 -20.69 6.10 -0.50
CA ALA A 49 -21.62 6.07 0.62
C ALA A 49 -21.91 4.62 1.00
N GLY A 50 -21.87 4.35 2.31
CA GLY A 50 -22.43 3.16 2.95
C GLY A 50 -23.81 3.46 3.52
N ARG A 51 -24.40 2.53 4.30
CA ARG A 51 -25.72 2.73 4.93
C ARG A 51 -25.76 3.95 5.85
N ASP A 52 -24.72 4.15 6.67
CA ASP A 52 -24.66 5.19 7.71
C ASP A 52 -23.40 6.03 7.64
N SER A 53 -22.64 5.96 6.56
CA SER A 53 -21.36 6.64 6.44
C SER A 53 -21.03 7.04 5.02
N VAL A 54 -20.33 8.15 4.89
CA VAL A 54 -19.67 8.58 3.65
C VAL A 54 -18.18 8.53 3.87
N TRP A 55 -17.47 8.10 2.86
CA TRP A 55 -16.02 8.13 2.87
C TRP A 55 -15.47 8.91 1.67
N LEU A 56 -14.40 9.63 1.93
CA LEU A 56 -13.56 10.28 0.94
C LEU A 56 -12.15 9.68 1.06
N LYS A 57 -11.65 9.12 -0.02
CA LYS A 57 -10.29 8.61 -0.12
C LYS A 57 -9.49 9.49 -1.07
N ILE A 58 -8.43 10.12 -0.58
CA ILE A 58 -7.55 11.00 -1.34
C ILE A 58 -6.30 10.19 -1.72
N ALA A 59 -6.07 10.04 -3.02
CA ALA A 59 -4.90 9.37 -3.56
C ALA A 59 -3.80 10.39 -3.85
N LEU A 60 -2.70 10.32 -3.12
CA LEU A 60 -1.51 11.15 -3.30
C LEU A 60 -0.46 10.42 -4.13
N ARG A 61 0.37 11.17 -4.85
CA ARG A 61 1.41 10.61 -5.72
C ARG A 61 2.50 9.90 -4.95
N PHE A 62 2.96 10.48 -3.85
CA PHE A 62 4.14 10.06 -3.12
C PHE A 62 3.89 9.84 -1.63
N ASP A 63 4.64 8.92 -1.01
CA ASP A 63 4.55 8.61 0.42
C ASP A 63 4.76 9.86 1.29
N LYS A 64 5.76 10.67 0.96
CA LYS A 64 6.08 11.91 1.68
C LYS A 64 4.94 12.94 1.69
N ASP A 65 4.03 12.86 0.74
CA ASP A 65 2.92 13.80 0.63
C ASP A 65 1.79 13.41 1.57
N ALA A 66 1.59 12.12 1.85
CA ALA A 66 0.57 11.66 2.79
C ALA A 66 0.79 12.19 4.22
N ALA A 67 2.05 12.26 4.66
CA ALA A 67 2.40 12.78 5.98
C ALA A 67 2.15 14.30 6.15
N LYS A 68 2.00 15.04 5.05
CA LYS A 68 1.73 16.49 5.11
C LYS A 68 0.26 16.82 5.43
N ILE A 69 -0.65 15.90 5.16
CA ILE A 69 -2.09 16.12 5.41
C ILE A 69 -2.41 15.80 6.87
N THR A 70 -2.15 16.76 7.74
CA THR A 70 -2.35 16.64 9.18
C THR A 70 -3.70 17.19 9.65
N ASP A 71 -4.27 18.17 8.94
CA ASP A 71 -5.56 18.80 9.28
C ASP A 71 -6.67 18.40 8.29
N LYS A 72 -7.32 17.25 8.55
CA LYS A 72 -8.46 16.78 7.77
C LYS A 72 -9.69 17.68 7.90
N LYS A 73 -9.84 18.39 9.02
CA LYS A 73 -10.98 19.31 9.23
C LYS A 73 -11.00 20.47 8.24
N CYS A 74 -9.83 20.89 7.72
CA CYS A 74 -9.83 21.94 6.71
C CYS A 74 -10.37 21.42 5.36
N ILE A 75 -10.20 20.13 5.05
CA ILE A 75 -10.77 19.46 3.87
C ILE A 75 -12.28 19.36 4.03
N GLU A 76 -12.77 18.98 5.20
CA GLU A 76 -14.21 18.96 5.51
C GLU A 76 -14.85 20.35 5.33
N ARG A 77 -14.20 21.40 5.87
CA ARG A 77 -14.67 22.80 5.70
C ARG A 77 -14.66 23.27 4.24
N TYR A 78 -13.70 22.84 3.45
CA TYR A 78 -13.71 23.12 2.00
C TYR A 78 -14.87 22.41 1.32
N LEU A 79 -15.03 21.11 1.56
CA LEU A 79 -16.12 20.32 0.99
C LEU A 79 -17.49 20.87 1.35
N ALA A 80 -17.70 21.32 2.58
CA ALA A 80 -18.98 21.90 3.04
C ALA A 80 -19.44 23.10 2.22
N ARG A 81 -18.54 23.74 1.48
CA ARG A 81 -18.82 24.88 0.58
C ARG A 81 -19.01 24.45 -0.89
N THR A 82 -18.93 23.16 -1.18
CA THR A 82 -19.03 22.64 -2.55
C THR A 82 -20.35 21.92 -2.79
N PRO A 83 -20.89 21.90 -4.03
CA PRO A 83 -22.10 21.13 -4.37
C PRO A 83 -21.95 19.63 -4.09
N LEU A 84 -20.72 19.11 -4.08
CA LEU A 84 -20.43 17.73 -3.74
C LEU A 84 -20.88 17.38 -2.32
N TYR A 85 -20.66 18.27 -1.37
CA TYR A 85 -21.02 18.07 0.04
C TYR A 85 -22.54 18.14 0.30
N ALA A 86 -23.28 18.92 -0.48
CA ALA A 86 -24.73 18.99 -0.33
C ALA A 86 -25.39 17.61 -0.53
N LYS A 87 -24.80 16.76 -1.38
CA LYS A 87 -25.23 15.36 -1.59
C LYS A 87 -24.73 14.39 -0.50
N LEU A 88 -23.72 14.77 0.25
CA LEU A 88 -23.07 13.93 1.28
C LEU A 88 -23.57 14.25 2.69
N ASN A 89 -24.23 15.42 2.88
CA ASN A 89 -24.58 15.97 4.20
C ASN A 89 -25.75 15.27 4.90
N GLU A 90 -26.42 14.34 4.23
CA GLU A 90 -27.52 13.55 4.80
C GLU A 90 -27.05 12.37 5.65
N LEU A 91 -25.73 12.09 5.67
CA LEU A 91 -25.15 10.91 6.30
C LEU A 91 -24.36 11.28 7.54
N LYS A 92 -24.62 10.58 8.65
CA LYS A 92 -24.15 10.94 10.00
C LYS A 92 -22.63 10.81 10.24
N ASN A 93 -21.93 10.01 9.43
CA ASN A 93 -20.50 9.71 9.63
C ASN A 93 -19.71 9.98 8.37
N PHE A 94 -18.78 10.93 8.43
CA PHE A 94 -17.89 11.26 7.31
C PHE A 94 -16.44 10.88 7.64
N TYR A 95 -15.82 10.09 6.79
CA TYR A 95 -14.46 9.62 6.98
C TYR A 95 -13.57 10.09 5.83
N ILE A 96 -12.41 10.69 6.18
CA ILE A 96 -11.38 11.03 5.22
C ILE A 96 -10.18 10.10 5.43
N SER A 97 -9.82 9.34 4.40
CA SER A 97 -8.55 8.63 4.33
C SER A 97 -7.63 9.25 3.31
N VAL A 98 -6.34 9.14 3.55
CA VAL A 98 -5.28 9.66 2.67
C VAL A 98 -4.34 8.51 2.38
N GLU A 99 -4.23 8.17 1.09
CA GLU A 99 -3.48 7.00 0.65
C GLU A 99 -2.35 7.41 -0.29
N SER A 100 -1.20 6.77 -0.17
CA SER A 100 -0.11 6.92 -1.12
C SER A 100 -0.24 5.92 -2.26
N PHE A 101 -0.33 6.43 -3.47
CA PHE A 101 -0.30 5.60 -4.67
C PHE A 101 1.06 4.88 -4.83
N GLU A 102 2.16 5.55 -4.50
CA GLU A 102 3.49 4.96 -4.54
C GLU A 102 3.62 3.78 -3.56
N SER A 103 3.09 3.91 -2.34
CA SER A 103 3.07 2.82 -1.35
C SER A 103 2.25 1.63 -1.85
N GLN A 104 1.08 1.88 -2.43
CA GLN A 104 0.25 0.83 -3.01
C GLN A 104 0.98 0.07 -4.12
N ILE A 105 1.59 0.79 -5.07
CA ILE A 105 2.36 0.16 -6.15
C ILE A 105 3.53 -0.67 -5.61
N ARG A 106 4.23 -0.17 -4.60
CA ARG A 106 5.34 -0.89 -3.96
C ARG A 106 4.85 -2.18 -3.31
N THR A 107 3.76 -2.12 -2.57
CA THR A 107 3.13 -3.29 -1.94
C THR A 107 2.72 -4.32 -3.00
N ASP A 108 2.03 -3.91 -4.06
CA ASP A 108 1.60 -4.81 -5.14
C ASP A 108 2.79 -5.50 -5.81
N LEU A 109 3.88 -4.77 -6.07
CA LEU A 109 5.09 -5.30 -6.69
C LEU A 109 5.85 -6.27 -5.78
N ILE A 110 5.94 -5.97 -4.48
CA ILE A 110 6.54 -6.87 -3.49
C ILE A 110 5.72 -8.15 -3.36
N GLN A 111 4.40 -8.05 -3.29
CA GLN A 111 3.51 -9.22 -3.25
C GLN A 111 3.69 -10.09 -4.48
N GLY A 112 3.69 -9.50 -5.69
CA GLY A 112 3.95 -10.24 -6.92
C GLY A 112 5.31 -10.92 -6.95
N ALA A 113 6.36 -10.27 -6.44
CA ALA A 113 7.69 -10.87 -6.32
C ALA A 113 7.70 -12.05 -5.34
N VAL A 114 7.03 -11.91 -4.18
CA VAL A 114 6.93 -12.98 -3.19
C VAL A 114 6.13 -14.16 -3.72
N GLU A 115 5.03 -13.93 -4.42
CA GLU A 115 4.26 -14.99 -5.07
C GLU A 115 5.11 -15.77 -6.09
N GLU A 116 5.94 -15.09 -6.87
CA GLU A 116 6.85 -15.73 -7.82
C GLU A 116 7.91 -16.59 -7.10
N LEU A 117 8.49 -16.10 -6.01
CA LEU A 117 9.41 -16.87 -5.18
C LEU A 117 8.74 -18.10 -4.57
N LEU A 118 7.49 -18.00 -4.14
CA LEU A 118 6.74 -19.12 -3.57
C LEU A 118 6.36 -20.17 -4.62
N ARG A 119 6.06 -19.78 -5.87
CA ARG A 119 5.84 -20.72 -6.98
C ARG A 119 7.10 -21.56 -7.26
N ASN A 120 8.28 -20.96 -7.14
CA ASN A 120 9.57 -21.61 -7.35
C ASN A 120 10.24 -22.05 -6.04
N ARG A 121 9.45 -22.36 -5.03
CA ARG A 121 9.86 -22.61 -3.65
C ARG A 121 10.93 -23.67 -3.53
N ASN A 122 10.78 -24.81 -4.22
CA ASN A 122 11.71 -25.95 -4.12
C ASN A 122 13.12 -25.59 -4.63
N GLU A 123 13.21 -24.76 -5.64
CA GLU A 123 14.49 -24.37 -6.23
C GLU A 123 15.11 -23.17 -5.52
N LEU A 124 14.30 -22.22 -5.09
CA LEU A 124 14.79 -20.94 -4.58
C LEU A 124 14.86 -20.87 -3.04
N LEU A 125 13.87 -21.42 -2.34
CA LEU A 125 13.73 -21.26 -0.89
C LEU A 125 14.23 -22.47 -0.10
N ALA A 126 13.96 -23.70 -0.56
CA ALA A 126 14.34 -24.91 0.16
C ALA A 126 15.85 -25.04 0.38
N PRO A 127 16.75 -24.74 -0.60
CA PRO A 127 18.19 -24.76 -0.37
C PRO A 127 18.68 -23.75 0.69
N LEU A 128 17.90 -22.71 0.94
CA LEU A 128 18.19 -21.66 1.93
C LEU A 128 17.52 -21.92 3.29
N LYS A 129 16.89 -23.09 3.45
CA LYS A 129 16.11 -23.45 4.65
C LYS A 129 15.01 -22.46 4.99
N ILE A 130 14.45 -21.80 3.98
CA ILE A 130 13.33 -20.88 4.13
C ILE A 130 12.05 -21.67 4.03
N TRP A 131 11.22 -21.57 5.06
CA TRP A 131 9.92 -22.21 5.14
C TRP A 131 8.87 -21.44 4.32
N TYR A 132 8.81 -20.11 4.50
CA TYR A 132 7.79 -19.26 3.88
C TYR A 132 8.28 -17.81 3.77
N ILE A 133 7.67 -17.04 2.87
CA ILE A 133 7.82 -15.59 2.81
C ILE A 133 6.41 -15.00 2.82
N ALA A 134 6.13 -14.10 3.75
CA ALA A 134 4.88 -13.34 3.79
C ALA A 134 5.14 -11.90 3.35
N ALA A 135 4.31 -11.38 2.46
CA ALA A 135 4.30 -9.96 2.12
C ALA A 135 3.07 -9.32 2.74
N VAL A 136 3.25 -8.68 3.90
CA VAL A 136 2.25 -7.85 4.53
C VAL A 136 2.70 -6.42 4.39
N SER A 137 2.01 -5.62 3.59
CA SER A 137 2.48 -4.29 3.19
C SER A 137 3.80 -4.32 2.39
N ASP A 138 4.63 -3.29 2.53
CA ASP A 138 5.94 -3.15 1.89
C ASP A 138 7.11 -3.71 2.72
N ALA A 139 6.81 -4.56 3.70
CA ALA A 139 7.76 -5.15 4.63
C ALA A 139 7.68 -6.70 4.63
N PRO A 140 8.29 -7.38 3.64
CA PRO A 140 8.26 -8.85 3.61
C PRO A 140 8.96 -9.47 4.81
N VAL A 141 8.37 -10.56 5.34
CA VAL A 141 8.95 -11.37 6.42
C VAL A 141 9.37 -12.72 5.84
N VAL A 142 10.64 -13.06 6.01
CA VAL A 142 11.23 -14.34 5.61
C VAL A 142 11.25 -15.26 6.83
N PHE A 143 10.50 -16.36 6.77
CA PHE A 143 10.43 -17.37 7.83
C PHE A 143 11.33 -18.54 7.49
N TYR A 144 12.32 -18.77 8.31
CA TYR A 144 13.15 -19.98 8.30
C TYR A 144 12.44 -21.12 9.03
N PHE A 145 12.98 -22.36 8.93
CA PHE A 145 12.42 -23.45 9.70
C PHE A 145 12.71 -23.28 11.20
N THR A 146 13.93 -22.85 11.57
CA THR A 146 14.38 -22.73 12.97
C THR A 146 14.72 -21.29 13.35
N ARG A 147 14.66 -20.99 14.65
CA ARG A 147 15.13 -19.70 15.21
C ARG A 147 16.63 -19.48 14.95
N GLN A 148 17.41 -20.58 14.96
CA GLN A 148 18.86 -20.51 14.70
C GLN A 148 19.13 -20.08 13.25
N ASP A 149 18.44 -20.66 12.27
CA ASP A 149 18.59 -20.28 10.86
C ASP A 149 18.12 -18.84 10.63
N ALA A 150 17.02 -18.42 11.27
CA ALA A 150 16.54 -17.03 11.23
C ALA A 150 17.57 -16.04 11.80
N ALA A 151 18.27 -16.38 12.88
CA ALA A 151 19.32 -15.54 13.46
C ALA A 151 20.53 -15.39 12.52
N ARG A 152 20.88 -16.45 11.78
CA ARG A 152 21.99 -16.45 10.80
C ARG A 152 21.64 -15.68 9.53
N ARG A 153 20.36 -15.65 9.15
CA ARG A 153 19.83 -14.96 7.94
C ARG A 153 20.50 -15.41 6.65
N GLU A 154 20.94 -16.67 6.57
CA GLU A 154 21.59 -17.21 5.37
C GLU A 154 20.67 -17.08 4.15
N GLY A 155 21.21 -16.51 3.07
CA GLY A 155 20.43 -16.27 1.85
C GLY A 155 19.49 -15.06 1.87
N GLY A 156 19.35 -14.33 2.99
CA GLY A 156 18.51 -13.13 3.06
C GLY A 156 18.87 -12.10 2.00
N GLY A 157 20.15 -11.84 1.78
CA GLY A 157 20.61 -10.95 0.68
C GLY A 157 20.33 -11.50 -0.72
N LYS A 158 20.21 -12.83 -0.90
CA LYS A 158 19.77 -13.42 -2.17
C LYS A 158 18.28 -13.16 -2.40
N ILE A 159 17.45 -13.33 -1.38
CA ILE A 159 16.02 -13.06 -1.44
C ILE A 159 15.77 -11.57 -1.73
N GLU A 160 16.47 -10.67 -1.05
CA GLU A 160 16.36 -9.23 -1.31
C GLU A 160 16.68 -8.89 -2.77
N ARG A 161 17.77 -9.44 -3.31
CA ARG A 161 18.13 -9.23 -4.73
C ARG A 161 17.09 -9.77 -5.69
N LEU A 162 16.51 -10.94 -5.42
CA LEU A 162 15.48 -11.53 -6.27
C LEU A 162 14.22 -10.65 -6.29
N ILE A 163 13.78 -10.16 -5.13
CA ILE A 163 12.65 -9.22 -5.03
C ILE A 163 12.96 -7.92 -5.80
N ARG A 164 14.15 -7.32 -5.62
CA ARG A 164 14.56 -6.11 -6.34
C ARG A 164 14.56 -6.32 -7.85
N ASN A 165 15.16 -7.40 -8.32
CA ASN A 165 15.22 -7.71 -9.75
C ASN A 165 13.83 -7.91 -10.36
N PHE A 166 12.90 -8.51 -9.62
CA PHE A 166 11.52 -8.64 -10.06
C PHE A 166 10.87 -7.27 -10.20
N ILE A 167 11.01 -6.42 -9.17
CA ILE A 167 10.40 -5.08 -9.16
C ILE A 167 10.98 -4.22 -10.29
N GLU A 168 12.30 -4.22 -10.49
CA GLU A 168 12.98 -3.44 -11.56
C GLU A 168 12.49 -3.78 -12.96
N LYS A 169 12.15 -5.04 -13.20
CA LYS A 169 11.62 -5.51 -14.48
C LYS A 169 10.13 -5.22 -14.66
N ALA A 170 9.42 -4.90 -13.59
CA ALA A 170 7.99 -4.69 -13.64
C ALA A 170 7.64 -3.36 -14.33
N ARG A 171 6.61 -3.39 -15.18
CA ARG A 171 6.11 -2.19 -15.89
C ARG A 171 5.77 -1.04 -14.94
N ASP A 172 5.25 -1.37 -13.77
CA ASP A 172 4.77 -0.40 -12.79
C ASP A 172 5.88 0.21 -11.92
N ALA A 173 7.13 -0.30 -12.03
CA ALA A 173 8.30 0.28 -11.36
C ALA A 173 8.50 1.77 -11.68
N LYS A 174 8.08 2.21 -12.86
CA LYS A 174 8.12 3.64 -13.29
C LYS A 174 7.34 4.59 -12.37
N TYR A 175 6.43 4.07 -11.54
CA TYR A 175 5.65 4.88 -10.61
C TYR A 175 6.32 5.05 -9.24
N LEU A 176 7.40 4.34 -8.96
CA LEU A 176 8.18 4.47 -7.74
C LEU A 176 9.22 5.58 -7.88
N SER A 177 9.32 6.46 -6.89
CA SER A 177 10.41 7.45 -6.82
C SER A 177 11.71 6.81 -6.32
N HIS A 178 11.59 5.77 -5.51
CA HIS A 178 12.70 4.98 -5.00
C HIS A 178 12.21 3.60 -4.55
N MET A 179 13.10 2.62 -4.64
CA MET A 179 12.82 1.26 -4.20
C MET A 179 13.44 1.03 -2.82
N LYS A 180 12.66 1.32 -1.79
CA LYS A 180 13.04 1.01 -0.41
C LYS A 180 12.04 0.05 0.18
N PHE A 181 12.51 -1.11 0.61
CA PHE A 181 11.80 -2.04 1.47
C PHE A 181 12.80 -2.68 2.43
N LYS A 182 12.31 -3.23 3.51
CA LYS A 182 13.13 -3.90 4.52
C LYS A 182 12.63 -5.32 4.69
N LEU A 183 13.55 -6.29 4.64
CA LEU A 183 13.25 -7.67 5.00
C LEU A 183 13.28 -7.84 6.52
N TYR A 184 12.28 -8.51 7.03
CA TYR A 184 12.25 -9.02 8.39
C TYR A 184 12.49 -10.53 8.37
N PHE A 185 12.97 -11.07 9.47
CA PHE A 185 13.35 -12.46 9.58
C PHE A 185 12.80 -13.06 10.85
N ASP A 186 12.13 -14.20 10.72
CA ASP A 186 11.63 -14.99 11.84
C ASP A 186 11.63 -16.48 11.47
N SER A 187 11.02 -17.33 12.29
CA SER A 187 11.02 -18.77 12.13
C SER A 187 9.65 -19.40 12.23
N LYS A 188 9.50 -20.55 11.60
CA LYS A 188 8.36 -21.43 11.80
C LYS A 188 8.19 -21.84 13.27
N GLU A 189 9.33 -22.13 13.95
CA GLU A 189 9.32 -22.44 15.38
C GLU A 189 8.66 -21.34 16.22
N PHE A 190 8.94 -20.05 15.91
CA PHE A 190 8.26 -18.95 16.60
C PHE A 190 6.76 -18.99 16.33
N VAL A 191 6.35 -19.14 15.05
CA VAL A 191 4.95 -19.19 14.67
C VAL A 191 4.23 -20.36 15.34
N ASP A 192 4.86 -21.53 15.40
CA ASP A 192 4.29 -22.73 16.04
C ASP A 192 4.11 -22.54 17.56
N LEU A 193 5.10 -21.99 18.23
CA LEU A 193 5.10 -21.87 19.69
C LEU A 193 4.30 -20.68 20.21
N GLU A 194 4.45 -19.52 19.57
CA GLU A 194 3.88 -18.25 20.07
C GLU A 194 2.54 -17.90 19.39
N CYS A 195 2.31 -18.41 18.18
CA CYS A 195 1.14 -18.10 17.38
C CYS A 195 0.23 -19.31 17.10
N GLY A 196 0.47 -20.43 17.77
CA GLY A 196 -0.32 -21.67 17.60
C GLY A 196 -0.27 -22.22 16.16
N GLY A 197 0.83 -22.03 15.45
CA GLY A 197 1.02 -22.47 14.07
C GLY A 197 0.30 -21.63 13.01
N ASN A 198 -0.31 -20.51 13.38
CA ASN A 198 -1.11 -19.70 12.47
C ASN A 198 -0.49 -18.32 12.23
N LEU A 199 -0.04 -18.07 10.99
CA LEU A 199 0.52 -16.79 10.57
C LEU A 199 -0.42 -15.59 10.76
N PHE A 200 -1.74 -15.79 10.77
CA PHE A 200 -2.68 -14.71 11.04
C PHE A 200 -2.45 -14.08 12.41
N TYR A 201 -2.14 -14.90 13.43
CA TYR A 201 -1.82 -14.39 14.78
C TYR A 201 -0.45 -13.74 14.89
N TYR A 202 0.46 -14.07 13.99
CA TYR A 202 1.75 -13.41 13.89
C TYR A 202 1.64 -11.94 13.49
N PHE A 203 0.66 -11.60 12.62
CA PHE A 203 0.46 -10.26 12.07
C PHE A 203 -0.62 -9.44 12.78
N LYS A 204 -1.16 -9.92 13.90
CA LYS A 204 -2.08 -9.18 14.75
C LYS A 204 -1.36 -8.25 15.71
#